data_dceb4af113f0692ff1fd955ce754b745
#
_entry.id   dceb4af113f0692ff1fd955ce754b745
#
_cell.length_a   1.000
_cell.length_b   1.000
_cell.length_c   1.000
_cell.angle_alpha   90.00
_cell.angle_beta   90.00
_cell.angle_gamma   90.00
#
_symmetry.space_group_name_H-M   'P 1'
#
loop_
_entity.id
_entity.type
_entity.pdbx_description
1 polymer ?
#
loop_
_entity_poly.entity_id
_entity_poly.type
_entity_poly.pdbx_seq_one_letter_code
_entity_poly.pdbx_strand_id
1 'polypeptide(L)'
;MTMPQAIRSAFAHWRTFSGRTGGTDYWLFVLFGTIVFGLAILLDHVVFGRDALFGAICTLVFLMPYVAVAVRRLHDTDRSGWWLLLVFVPLGSIVLWIWFCMPSTSGPNRFGPMPGAIADEGVAAW
;
A
#
# COMPACT_ATOMS: atom_id res chain seq x y z
N MET A 1 -3.45 12.48 -6.21
CA MET A 1 -2.93 12.66 -4.85
C MET A 1 -1.42 12.83 -4.90
N THR A 2 -0.88 13.75 -4.11
CA THR A 2 0.57 13.95 -4.03
C THR A 2 1.21 12.90 -3.13
N MET A 3 2.56 12.78 -3.20
CA MET A 3 3.26 11.83 -2.33
C MET A 3 3.03 12.09 -0.84
N PRO A 4 3.12 13.33 -0.31
CA PRO A 4 2.81 13.56 1.11
C PRO A 4 1.39 13.16 1.50
N GLN A 5 0.42 13.40 0.62
CA GLN A 5 -0.97 13.00 0.87
C GLN A 5 -1.12 11.48 0.90
N ALA A 6 -0.48 10.78 -0.03
CA ALA A 6 -0.53 9.31 -0.07
C ALA A 6 0.08 8.70 1.18
N ILE A 7 1.22 9.22 1.63
CA ILE A 7 1.89 8.75 2.84
C ILE A 7 1.02 9.00 4.06
N ARG A 8 0.49 10.20 4.19
CA ARG A 8 -0.36 10.57 5.33
C ARG A 8 -1.62 9.70 5.37
N SER A 9 -2.25 9.48 4.23
CA SER A 9 -3.44 8.64 4.14
C SER A 9 -3.12 7.20 4.55
N ALA A 10 -2.01 6.65 4.06
CA ALA A 10 -1.61 5.29 4.38
C ALA A 10 -1.41 5.09 5.88
N PHE A 11 -0.73 6.02 6.55
CA PHE A 11 -0.52 5.92 7.98
C PHE A 11 -1.77 6.25 8.80
N ALA A 12 -2.61 7.17 8.32
CA ALA A 12 -3.87 7.49 8.99
C ALA A 12 -4.82 6.29 8.98
N HIS A 13 -4.78 5.47 7.93
CA HIS A 13 -5.64 4.31 7.75
C HIS A 13 -4.89 2.99 7.89
N TRP A 14 -3.90 2.95 8.74
CA TRP A 14 -3.00 1.79 8.85
C TRP A 14 -3.68 0.50 9.29
N ARG A 15 -4.86 0.58 9.88
CA ARG A 15 -5.67 -0.59 10.26
C ARG A 15 -6.96 -0.70 9.46
N THR A 16 -7.15 0.15 8.46
CA THR A 16 -8.39 0.18 7.69
C THR A 16 -8.28 -0.80 6.52
N PHE A 17 -9.03 -1.89 6.60
CA PHE A 17 -9.04 -2.93 5.58
C PHE A 17 -10.26 -2.84 4.67
N SER A 18 -11.11 -1.84 4.84
CA SER A 18 -12.27 -1.59 3.98
C SER A 18 -12.00 -0.39 3.08
N GLY A 19 -12.77 -0.27 2.01
CA GLY A 19 -12.63 0.81 1.06
C GLY A 19 -11.65 0.47 -0.06
N ARG A 20 -11.27 1.47 -0.85
CA ARG A 20 -10.43 1.33 -2.03
C ARG A 20 -9.27 2.29 -2.00
N THR A 21 -8.11 1.86 -2.49
CA THR A 21 -6.94 2.71 -2.70
C THR A 21 -6.61 2.72 -4.18
N GLY A 22 -6.52 3.90 -4.76
CA GLY A 22 -6.18 4.07 -6.18
C GLY A 22 -4.74 3.66 -6.48
N GLY A 23 -4.47 3.36 -7.76
CA GLY A 23 -3.16 2.90 -8.18
C GLY A 23 -2.05 3.91 -7.89
N THR A 24 -2.29 5.19 -8.16
CA THR A 24 -1.30 6.23 -7.89
C THR A 24 -0.95 6.29 -6.41
N ASP A 25 -1.94 6.26 -5.53
CA ASP A 25 -1.73 6.34 -4.09
C ASP A 25 -0.96 5.14 -3.58
N TYR A 26 -1.32 3.95 -4.06
CA TYR A 26 -0.63 2.72 -3.69
C TYR A 26 0.85 2.77 -4.08
N TRP A 27 1.13 3.11 -5.33
CA TRP A 27 2.50 3.10 -5.82
C TRP A 27 3.35 4.22 -5.23
N LEU A 28 2.75 5.38 -4.92
CA LEU A 28 3.47 6.45 -4.20
C LEU A 28 3.87 5.99 -2.81
N PHE A 29 2.99 5.29 -2.11
CA PHE A 29 3.31 4.75 -0.79
C PHE A 29 4.38 3.67 -0.87
N VAL A 30 4.29 2.77 -1.86
CA VAL A 30 5.31 1.74 -2.08
C VAL A 30 6.67 2.38 -2.37
N LEU A 31 6.71 3.40 -3.21
CA LEU A 31 7.95 4.11 -3.52
C LEU A 31 8.56 4.73 -2.27
N PHE A 32 7.76 5.41 -1.48
CA PHE A 32 8.21 6.01 -0.22
C PHE A 32 8.77 4.93 0.71
N GLY A 33 8.03 3.84 0.91
CA GLY A 33 8.46 2.75 1.79
C GLY A 33 9.75 2.10 1.31
N THR A 34 9.90 1.94 0.00
CA THR A 34 11.12 1.37 -0.59
C THR A 34 12.33 2.26 -0.32
N ILE A 35 12.17 3.58 -0.49
CA ILE A 35 13.25 4.53 -0.23
C ILE A 35 13.63 4.52 1.25
N VAL A 36 12.64 4.58 2.14
CA VAL A 36 12.90 4.58 3.59
C VAL A 36 13.57 3.28 4.03
N PHE A 37 13.10 2.14 3.52
CA PHE A 37 13.69 0.85 3.85
C PHE A 37 15.13 0.75 3.34
N GLY A 38 15.38 1.21 2.12
CA GLY A 38 16.75 1.23 1.56
C GLY A 38 17.69 2.08 2.39
N LEU A 39 17.25 3.26 2.83
CA LEU A 39 18.06 4.11 3.72
C LEU A 39 18.30 3.45 5.08
N ALA A 40 17.28 2.77 5.61
CA ALA A 40 17.43 2.06 6.89
C ALA A 40 18.47 0.95 6.80
N ILE A 41 18.44 0.18 5.70
CA ILE A 41 19.43 -0.87 5.45
C ILE A 41 20.84 -0.27 5.30
N LEU A 42 20.95 0.84 4.57
CA LEU A 42 22.22 1.52 4.41
C LEU A 42 22.77 1.97 5.76
N LEU A 43 21.94 2.55 6.62
CA LEU A 43 22.36 2.95 7.97
C LEU A 43 22.80 1.76 8.81
N ASP A 44 22.09 0.62 8.71
CA ASP A 44 22.49 -0.60 9.41
C ASP A 44 23.90 -1.02 9.00
N HIS A 45 24.20 -1.00 7.71
CA HIS A 45 25.52 -1.40 7.21
C HIS A 45 26.61 -0.40 7.60
N VAL A 46 26.31 0.90 7.61
CA VAL A 46 27.28 1.93 7.98
C VAL A 46 27.58 1.88 9.47
N VAL A 47 26.57 1.70 10.32
CA VAL A 47 26.72 1.76 11.79
C VAL A 47 27.14 0.41 12.36
N PHE A 48 26.56 -0.69 11.89
CA PHE A 48 26.75 -2.02 12.47
C PHE A 48 27.52 -2.98 11.56
N GLY A 49 27.73 -2.62 10.29
CA GLY A 49 28.37 -3.49 9.30
C GLY A 49 27.49 -4.65 8.82
N ARG A 50 26.22 -4.68 9.20
CA ARG A 50 25.27 -5.73 8.81
C ARG A 50 23.84 -5.23 9.01
N ASP A 51 22.87 -5.99 8.51
CA ASP A 51 21.47 -5.75 8.82
C ASP A 51 21.26 -5.95 10.32
N ALA A 52 20.71 -4.96 11.00
CA ALA A 52 20.53 -5.03 12.44
C ALA A 52 19.24 -4.37 12.91
N LEU A 53 19.27 -3.07 13.22
CA LEU A 53 18.21 -2.40 13.96
C LEU A 53 17.27 -1.58 13.07
N PHE A 54 17.84 -0.74 12.19
CA PHE A 54 17.01 0.22 11.46
C PHE A 54 16.08 -0.44 10.47
N GLY A 55 16.55 -1.49 9.78
CA GLY A 55 15.71 -2.26 8.86
C GLY A 55 14.58 -2.98 9.59
N ALA A 56 14.87 -3.53 10.78
CA ALA A 56 13.85 -4.20 11.58
C ALA A 56 12.78 -3.23 12.06
N ILE A 57 13.18 -2.07 12.55
CA ILE A 57 12.22 -1.02 12.97
C ILE A 57 11.37 -0.59 11.80
N CYS A 58 11.99 -0.34 10.64
CA CYS A 58 11.29 0.06 9.44
C CYS A 58 10.25 -0.99 9.03
N THR A 59 10.61 -2.26 9.04
CA THR A 59 9.70 -3.35 8.72
C THR A 59 8.50 -3.35 9.67
N LEU A 60 8.72 -3.21 10.96
CA LEU A 60 7.63 -3.20 11.94
C LEU A 60 6.71 -2.00 11.75
N VAL A 61 7.27 -0.83 11.49
CA VAL A 61 6.49 0.41 11.31
C VAL A 61 5.63 0.34 10.05
N PHE A 62 6.17 -0.21 8.96
CA PHE A 62 5.47 -0.22 7.67
C PHE A 62 4.59 -1.46 7.45
N LEU A 63 4.76 -2.51 8.26
CA LEU A 63 4.07 -3.79 8.00
C LEU A 63 2.56 -3.64 7.94
N MET A 64 1.94 -3.12 8.99
CA MET A 64 0.48 -3.01 9.03
C MET A 64 -0.07 -1.97 8.05
N PRO A 65 0.49 -0.76 7.94
CA PRO A 65 0.06 0.18 6.91
C PRO A 65 0.18 -0.39 5.51
N TYR A 66 1.26 -1.13 5.22
CA TYR A 66 1.46 -1.73 3.91
C TYR A 66 0.39 -2.78 3.62
N VAL A 67 0.11 -3.66 4.57
CA VAL A 67 -0.94 -4.67 4.42
C VAL A 67 -2.30 -4.01 4.19
N ALA A 68 -2.63 -2.99 4.97
CA ALA A 68 -3.90 -2.28 4.83
C ALA A 68 -4.03 -1.63 3.46
N VAL A 69 -2.98 -0.96 2.98
CA VAL A 69 -2.97 -0.33 1.66
C VAL A 69 -3.10 -1.38 0.56
N ALA A 70 -2.39 -2.52 0.69
CA ALA A 70 -2.44 -3.59 -0.30
C ALA A 70 -3.86 -4.21 -0.37
N VAL A 71 -4.49 -4.44 0.76
CA VAL A 71 -5.87 -4.94 0.79
C VAL A 71 -6.82 -3.96 0.11
N ARG A 72 -6.71 -2.66 0.43
CA ARG A 72 -7.55 -1.64 -0.19
C ARG A 72 -7.26 -1.51 -1.69
N ARG A 73 -6.04 -1.77 -2.11
CA ARG A 73 -5.68 -1.76 -3.53
C ARG A 73 -6.33 -2.94 -4.27
N LEU A 74 -6.39 -4.11 -3.65
CA LEU A 74 -7.13 -5.24 -4.21
C LEU A 74 -8.61 -4.91 -4.33
N HIS A 75 -9.18 -4.24 -3.33
CA HIS A 75 -10.57 -3.78 -3.38
C HIS A 75 -10.81 -2.83 -4.54
N ASP A 76 -9.83 -1.99 -4.87
CA ASP A 76 -9.94 -1.04 -5.97
C ASP A 76 -10.09 -1.72 -7.33
N THR A 77 -9.56 -2.94 -7.47
CA THR A 77 -9.73 -3.76 -8.66
C THR A 77 -10.83 -4.81 -8.50
N ASP A 78 -11.74 -4.60 -7.54
CA ASP A 78 -12.88 -5.47 -7.24
C ASP A 78 -12.47 -6.88 -6.84
N ARG A 79 -11.41 -7.01 -6.07
CA ARG A 79 -10.91 -8.29 -5.55
C ARG A 79 -10.91 -8.28 -4.04
N SER A 80 -11.23 -9.44 -3.43
CA SER A 80 -11.16 -9.59 -1.99
C SER A 80 -9.73 -9.47 -1.47
N GLY A 81 -9.57 -8.92 -0.28
CA GLY A 81 -8.26 -8.82 0.37
C GLY A 81 -7.62 -10.16 0.66
N TRP A 82 -8.39 -11.24 0.71
CA TRP A 82 -7.86 -12.58 0.91
C TRP A 82 -6.91 -13.01 -0.21
N TRP A 83 -7.01 -12.43 -1.41
CA TRP A 83 -6.08 -12.70 -2.49
C TRP A 83 -4.65 -12.28 -2.16
N LEU A 84 -4.44 -11.45 -1.13
CA LEU A 84 -3.09 -11.11 -0.68
C LEU A 84 -2.30 -12.33 -0.21
N LEU A 85 -2.99 -13.39 0.20
CA LEU A 85 -2.34 -14.65 0.59
C LEU A 85 -1.59 -15.31 -0.58
N LEU A 86 -1.81 -14.86 -1.81
CA LEU A 86 -1.00 -15.32 -2.95
C LEU A 86 0.48 -15.05 -2.78
N VAL A 87 0.86 -14.15 -1.89
CA VAL A 87 2.28 -13.89 -1.61
C VAL A 87 3.00 -15.15 -1.12
N PHE A 88 2.27 -16.08 -0.48
CA PHE A 88 2.82 -17.32 0.01
C PHE A 88 2.80 -18.46 -1.02
N VAL A 89 2.20 -18.24 -2.18
CA VAL A 89 2.13 -19.23 -3.26
C VAL A 89 3.28 -18.98 -4.23
N PRO A 90 4.01 -20.03 -4.68
CA PRO A 90 5.04 -19.81 -5.70
C PRO A 90 4.47 -19.07 -6.91
N LEU A 91 5.16 -18.03 -7.36
CA LEU A 91 4.75 -17.15 -8.45
C LEU A 91 3.49 -16.33 -8.16
N GLY A 92 2.88 -16.47 -6.98
CA GLY A 92 1.70 -15.69 -6.59
C GLY A 92 1.98 -14.19 -6.51
N SER A 93 3.19 -13.82 -6.11
CA SER A 93 3.59 -12.41 -6.06
C SER A 93 3.52 -11.75 -7.44
N ILE A 94 3.82 -12.48 -8.51
CA ILE A 94 3.75 -11.95 -9.88
C ILE A 94 2.30 -11.62 -10.22
N VAL A 95 1.37 -12.48 -9.86
CA VAL A 95 -0.06 -12.24 -10.09
C VAL A 95 -0.51 -10.99 -9.32
N LEU A 96 -0.10 -10.86 -8.05
CA LEU A 96 -0.43 -9.68 -7.25
C LEU A 96 0.13 -8.41 -7.86
N TRP A 97 1.36 -8.42 -8.35
CA TRP A 97 1.96 -7.27 -9.00
C TRP A 97 1.18 -6.86 -10.25
N ILE A 98 0.76 -7.83 -11.06
CA ILE A 98 -0.07 -7.56 -12.23
C ILE A 98 -1.37 -6.88 -11.80
N TRP A 99 -2.03 -7.39 -10.78
CA TRP A 99 -3.29 -6.81 -10.28
C TRP A 99 -3.08 -5.41 -9.73
N PHE A 100 -1.97 -5.16 -9.03
CA PHE A 100 -1.68 -3.83 -8.49
C PHE A 100 -1.41 -2.81 -9.58
N CYS A 101 -0.94 -3.24 -10.75
CA CYS A 101 -0.69 -2.37 -11.89
C CYS A 101 -1.96 -2.14 -12.74
N MET A 102 -3.01 -2.90 -12.52
CA MET A 102 -4.24 -2.76 -13.30
C MET A 102 -4.97 -1.46 -12.92
N PRO A 103 -5.71 -0.87 -13.87
CA PRO A 103 -6.50 0.32 -13.55
C PRO A 103 -7.60 0.00 -12.55
N SER A 104 -8.04 1.03 -11.82
CA SER A 104 -9.16 0.93 -10.89
C SER A 104 -10.42 0.53 -11.64
N THR A 105 -11.29 -0.25 -10.97
CA THR A 105 -12.63 -0.53 -11.48
C THR A 105 -13.38 0.79 -11.67
N SER A 106 -13.93 1.00 -12.87
CA SER A 106 -14.68 2.21 -13.16
C SER A 106 -15.92 2.30 -12.28
N GLY A 107 -16.15 3.48 -11.71
CA GLY A 107 -17.29 3.71 -10.86
C GLY A 107 -17.25 2.91 -9.57
N PRO A 108 -18.35 2.86 -8.82
CA PRO A 108 -18.42 2.10 -7.59
C PRO A 108 -18.36 0.60 -7.86
N ASN A 109 -17.77 -0.15 -6.91
CA ASN A 109 -17.81 -1.60 -6.93
C ASN A 109 -18.24 -2.09 -5.54
N ARG A 110 -18.20 -3.41 -5.30
CA ARG A 110 -18.65 -3.98 -4.02
C ARG A 110 -17.89 -3.47 -2.79
N PHE A 111 -16.76 -2.78 -2.98
CA PHE A 111 -15.94 -2.26 -1.89
C PHE A 111 -16.07 -0.75 -1.73
N GLY A 112 -16.89 -0.10 -2.52
CA GLY A 112 -17.15 1.32 -2.35
C GLY A 112 -17.03 2.11 -3.65
N PRO A 113 -17.14 3.44 -3.57
CA PRO A 113 -17.02 4.32 -4.72
C PRO A 113 -15.59 4.36 -5.24
N MET A 114 -15.43 4.71 -6.52
CA MET A 114 -14.13 4.85 -7.15
C MET A 114 -13.31 5.91 -6.43
N PRO A 115 -12.01 5.66 -6.17
CA PRO A 115 -11.15 6.69 -5.59
C PRO A 115 -11.13 7.94 -6.45
N GLY A 116 -11.19 9.09 -5.81
CA GLY A 116 -11.25 10.38 -6.47
C GLY A 116 -12.67 10.91 -6.68
N ALA A 117 -13.65 10.04 -6.93
CA ALA A 117 -15.03 10.47 -7.09
C ALA A 117 -15.57 11.15 -5.84
N ILE A 118 -15.24 10.63 -4.69
CA ILE A 118 -15.65 11.18 -3.40
C ILE A 118 -15.00 12.54 -3.17
N ALA A 119 -13.72 12.67 -3.53
CA ALA A 119 -13.02 13.94 -3.40
C ALA A 119 -13.66 15.00 -4.28
N ASP A 120 -14.10 14.64 -5.48
CA ASP A 120 -14.80 15.56 -6.40
C ASP A 120 -16.14 16.01 -5.82
N GLU A 121 -16.77 15.19 -5.01
CA GLU A 121 -18.02 15.52 -4.33
C GLU A 121 -17.81 16.23 -3.01
N GLY A 122 -16.55 16.48 -2.63
CA GLY A 122 -16.20 17.13 -1.37
C GLY A 122 -16.35 16.24 -0.15
N VAL A 123 -16.47 14.95 -0.34
CA VAL A 123 -16.60 13.98 0.75
C VAL A 123 -15.28 13.24 0.93
N ALA A 124 -14.67 13.41 2.10
CA ALA A 124 -13.45 12.68 2.44
C ALA A 124 -13.83 11.31 2.98
N ALA A 125 -13.52 10.24 2.25
CA ALA A 125 -13.93 8.90 2.61
C ALA A 125 -12.87 8.14 3.41
N TRP A 126 -11.67 8.62 3.40
CA TRP A 126 -10.55 7.86 3.95
C TRP A 126 -9.64 8.70 4.80
#